data_d50c39416c10451b7702e5cc41002cf0
#
_entry.id   d50c39416c10451b7702e5cc41002cf0
#
_cell.length_a   1.000
_cell.length_b   1.000
_cell.length_c   1.000
_cell.angle_alpha   90.00
_cell.angle_beta   90.00
_cell.angle_gamma   90.00
#
_symmetry.space_group_name_H-M   'P 1'
#
loop_
_entity.id
_entity.type
_entity.pdbx_description
1 polymer ?
#
loop_
_entity_poly.entity_id
_entity_poly.type
_entity_poly.pdbx_seq_one_letter_code
_entity_poly.pdbx_strand_id
1 'polypeptide(L)'
;YKREYFATNPDNVLVLRLTADKQKSITMNMGLDLMRQADLSVENNQLVFTGKVDFPLHGPGGVCFEGRIAVLADNGEVKMEQSGVSIKEADAVTLIVDVRTDYKSPDYKTLCADGVEKAAAKSYDELKQAHIKDYNTLYNRVSIHFGQDANRAMPTDVRWKQVKEGKTDTGLDALFFQYGRYLTIASSRENSPLPIALQGFFNDNKACNMGWTNDYHLDINTEQNYWAANVGNLAECNA
;
A
#
# COMPACT_ATOMS: atom_id res chain seq x y z
N TYR A 1 18.03 10.90 7.54
CA TYR A 1 16.62 10.84 7.19
C TYR A 1 16.08 9.43 7.33
N LYS A 2 14.89 9.29 7.92
CA LYS A 2 14.14 8.02 8.01
C LYS A 2 12.84 8.16 7.22
N ARG A 3 12.47 7.13 6.48
CA ARG A 3 11.20 7.03 5.78
C ARG A 3 10.45 5.81 6.28
N GLU A 4 9.17 5.98 6.57
CA GLU A 4 8.26 4.91 6.97
C GLU A 4 7.03 4.94 6.07
N TYR A 5 6.57 3.77 5.65
CA TYR A 5 5.42 3.60 4.76
C TYR A 5 4.55 2.47 5.27
N PHE A 6 3.25 2.69 5.32
CA PHE A 6 2.28 1.63 5.58
C PHE A 6 0.90 1.98 5.01
N ALA A 7 0.17 0.95 4.60
CA ALA A 7 -1.23 1.05 4.26
C ALA A 7 -2.05 0.53 5.44
N THR A 8 -2.88 1.38 6.03
CA THR A 8 -3.67 1.04 7.22
C THR A 8 -5.07 0.60 6.84
N ASN A 9 -5.45 -0.64 7.21
CA ASN A 9 -6.80 -1.13 6.98
C ASN A 9 -7.87 -0.41 7.83
N PRO A 10 -7.64 -0.11 9.13
CA PRO A 10 -8.62 0.61 9.94
C PRO A 10 -8.99 2.01 9.42
N ASP A 11 -8.03 2.73 8.85
CA ASP A 11 -8.23 4.08 8.31
C ASP A 11 -8.41 4.09 6.79
N ASN A 12 -8.07 2.97 6.14
CA ASN A 12 -8.13 2.77 4.70
C ASN A 12 -7.41 3.84 3.89
N VAL A 13 -6.22 4.22 4.34
CA VAL A 13 -5.32 5.18 3.69
C VAL A 13 -3.89 4.64 3.64
N LEU A 14 -3.09 5.18 2.72
CA LEU A 14 -1.65 5.02 2.72
C LEU A 14 -1.02 6.18 3.51
N VAL A 15 -0.11 5.85 4.40
CA VAL A 15 0.64 6.82 5.22
C VAL A 15 2.12 6.73 4.88
N LEU A 16 2.72 7.88 4.59
CA LEU A 16 4.16 8.04 4.40
C LEU A 16 4.69 9.04 5.42
N ARG A 17 5.74 8.70 6.11
CA ARG A 17 6.39 9.59 7.08
C ARG A 17 7.86 9.76 6.73
N LEU A 18 8.30 11.01 6.59
CA LEU A 18 9.69 11.40 6.50
C LEU A 18 10.09 12.13 7.77
N THR A 19 11.16 11.70 8.41
CA THR A 19 11.74 12.37 9.57
C THR A 19 13.21 12.65 9.36
N ALA A 20 13.71 13.68 10.02
CA ALA A 20 15.13 14.01 10.05
C ALA A 20 15.64 14.00 11.49
N ASP A 21 16.92 13.74 11.66
CA ASP A 21 17.64 13.77 12.93
C ASP A 21 18.03 15.18 13.39
N LYS A 22 17.87 16.17 12.48
CA LYS A 22 18.08 17.59 12.75
C LYS A 22 16.80 18.37 12.54
N GLN A 23 16.52 19.31 13.42
CA GLN A 23 15.37 20.20 13.31
C GLN A 23 15.46 21.06 12.05
N LYS A 24 14.30 21.39 11.47
CA LYS A 24 14.13 22.28 10.31
C LYS A 24 14.95 21.89 9.06
N SER A 25 15.27 20.61 8.93
CA SER A 25 16.15 20.15 7.85
C SER A 25 15.43 19.53 6.67
N ILE A 26 14.09 19.42 6.71
CA ILE A 26 13.31 18.97 5.57
C ILE A 26 12.82 20.18 4.78
N THR A 27 13.50 20.44 3.67
CA THR A 27 13.08 21.42 2.66
C THR A 27 13.10 20.71 1.30
N MET A 28 11.92 20.58 0.67
CA MET A 28 11.78 19.84 -0.57
C MET A 28 10.56 20.27 -1.37
N ASN A 29 10.58 19.97 -2.66
CA ASN A 29 9.41 20.01 -3.52
C ASN A 29 8.98 18.58 -3.86
N MET A 30 7.69 18.33 -3.83
CA MET A 30 7.06 17.08 -4.24
C MET A 30 6.19 17.33 -5.47
N GLY A 31 6.30 16.45 -6.45
CA GLY A 31 5.39 16.33 -7.57
C GLY A 31 4.70 14.97 -7.56
N LEU A 32 3.62 14.84 -8.32
CA LEU A 32 2.93 13.59 -8.58
C LEU A 32 3.16 13.20 -10.03
N ASP A 33 3.75 12.02 -10.23
CA ASP A 33 3.89 11.38 -11.54
C ASP A 33 2.96 10.18 -11.60
N LEU A 34 2.06 10.15 -12.56
CA LEU A 34 1.05 9.12 -12.73
C LEU A 34 1.21 8.44 -14.08
N MET A 35 1.14 7.12 -14.09
CA MET A 35 1.18 6.33 -15.33
C MET A 35 -0.04 6.56 -16.25
N ARG A 36 -1.12 7.09 -15.70
CA ARG A 36 -2.34 7.43 -16.41
C ARG A 36 -2.57 8.93 -16.36
N GLN A 37 -3.15 9.46 -17.42
CA GLN A 37 -3.51 10.87 -17.47
C GLN A 37 -4.51 11.19 -16.35
N ALA A 38 -4.25 12.27 -15.63
CA ALA A 38 -5.13 12.78 -14.58
C ALA A 38 -5.07 14.30 -14.56
N ASP A 39 -6.19 14.90 -14.18
CA ASP A 39 -6.29 16.33 -13.90
C ASP A 39 -5.86 16.58 -12.45
N LEU A 40 -5.01 17.56 -12.24
CA LEU A 40 -4.52 17.94 -10.92
C LEU A 40 -5.21 19.23 -10.46
N SER A 41 -5.63 19.26 -9.22
CA SER A 41 -6.19 20.44 -8.55
C SER A 41 -5.77 20.50 -7.08
N VAL A 42 -6.05 21.62 -6.44
CA VAL A 42 -5.89 21.77 -4.98
C VAL A 42 -7.26 22.13 -4.41
N GLU A 43 -7.75 21.31 -3.50
CA GLU A 43 -9.02 21.48 -2.82
C GLU A 43 -8.83 21.28 -1.32
N ASN A 44 -9.35 22.16 -0.49
CA ASN A 44 -9.27 22.05 0.97
C ASN A 44 -7.86 21.76 1.50
N ASN A 45 -6.84 22.40 0.91
CA ASN A 45 -5.43 22.16 1.24
C ASN A 45 -4.97 20.70 1.03
N GLN A 46 -5.55 20.01 0.06
CA GLN A 46 -5.16 18.67 -0.40
C GLN A 46 -4.82 18.74 -1.88
N LEU A 47 -3.80 18.02 -2.31
CA LEU A 47 -3.56 17.76 -3.73
C LEU A 47 -4.55 16.69 -4.20
N VAL A 48 -5.34 17.02 -5.21
CA VAL A 48 -6.37 16.16 -5.78
C VAL A 48 -5.99 15.77 -7.19
N PHE A 49 -6.15 14.50 -7.54
CA PHE A 49 -5.95 14.01 -8.90
C PHE A 49 -7.12 13.14 -9.32
N THR A 50 -7.68 13.45 -10.49
CA THR A 50 -8.86 12.76 -11.01
C THR A 50 -8.62 12.29 -12.43
N GLY A 51 -9.22 11.17 -12.79
CA GLY A 51 -9.10 10.65 -14.14
C GLY A 51 -10.02 9.48 -14.39
N LYS A 52 -9.87 8.90 -15.58
CA LYS A 52 -10.54 7.67 -15.97
C LYS A 52 -9.53 6.68 -16.48
N VAL A 53 -9.65 5.44 -16.04
CA VAL A 53 -8.83 4.33 -16.54
C VAL A 53 -9.61 3.63 -17.65
N ASP A 54 -9.19 3.86 -18.88
CA ASP A 54 -9.72 3.17 -20.06
C ASP A 54 -8.71 2.16 -20.59
N PHE A 55 -9.21 1.03 -21.06
CA PHE A 55 -8.41 0.05 -21.76
C PHE A 55 -9.05 -0.27 -23.12
N PRO A 56 -8.54 0.31 -24.20
CA PRO A 56 -9.20 0.25 -25.52
C PRO A 56 -9.47 -1.15 -26.04
N LEU A 57 -8.67 -2.15 -25.64
CA LEU A 57 -8.83 -3.55 -26.09
C LEU A 57 -10.08 -4.22 -25.48
N HIS A 58 -10.65 -3.69 -24.41
CA HIS A 58 -11.83 -4.23 -23.73
C HIS A 58 -13.12 -3.43 -23.97
N GLY A 59 -13.08 -2.51 -24.92
CA GLY A 59 -14.23 -1.69 -25.31
C GLY A 59 -14.40 -0.43 -24.43
N PRO A 60 -15.50 0.30 -24.64
CA PRO A 60 -15.81 1.49 -23.85
C PRO A 60 -16.17 1.06 -22.43
N GLY A 61 -15.37 1.41 -21.50
CA GLY A 61 -15.53 1.04 -20.09
C GLY A 61 -14.46 1.73 -19.29
N GLY A 62 -14.15 1.16 -18.17
CA GLY A 62 -13.17 1.68 -17.26
C GLY A 62 -13.79 2.43 -16.11
N VAL A 63 -12.98 2.67 -15.09
CA VAL A 63 -13.40 3.30 -13.85
C VAL A 63 -12.89 4.72 -13.78
N CYS A 64 -13.72 5.62 -13.29
CA CYS A 64 -13.29 6.94 -12.86
C CYS A 64 -12.63 6.81 -11.49
N PHE A 65 -11.60 7.61 -11.25
CA PHE A 65 -10.92 7.64 -9.96
C PHE A 65 -10.73 9.06 -9.45
N GLU A 66 -10.64 9.19 -8.15
CA GLU A 66 -10.11 10.35 -7.47
C GLU A 66 -9.10 9.89 -6.43
N GLY A 67 -7.96 10.56 -6.40
CA GLY A 67 -7.00 10.43 -5.32
C GLY A 67 -6.78 11.76 -4.63
N ARG A 68 -6.53 11.72 -3.34
CA ARG A 68 -6.26 12.89 -2.50
C ARG A 68 -5.03 12.67 -1.65
N ILE A 69 -4.25 13.73 -1.50
CA ILE A 69 -3.04 13.73 -0.69
C ILE A 69 -3.11 14.92 0.27
N ALA A 70 -3.20 14.63 1.56
CA ALA A 70 -2.92 15.62 2.60
C ALA A 70 -1.44 15.58 2.98
N VAL A 71 -0.84 16.74 3.18
CA VAL A 71 0.55 16.90 3.59
C VAL A 71 0.60 17.65 4.91
N LEU A 72 1.09 17.00 5.95
CA LEU A 72 1.21 17.52 7.30
C LEU A 72 2.70 17.69 7.63
N ALA A 73 3.11 18.86 8.08
CA ALA A 73 4.48 19.10 8.51
C ALA A 73 4.51 19.38 10.02
N ASP A 74 5.45 18.72 10.71
CA ASP A 74 5.76 19.05 12.10
C ASP A 74 6.77 20.20 12.05
N ASN A 75 6.37 21.37 12.53
CA ASN A 75 7.08 22.63 12.32
C ASN A 75 7.40 22.85 10.82
N GLY A 76 7.50 24.05 10.37
CA GLY A 76 7.76 24.35 8.96
C GLY A 76 6.50 24.75 8.18
N GLU A 77 6.69 25.06 6.91
CA GLU A 77 5.64 25.56 6.03
C GLU A 77 5.32 24.54 4.92
N VAL A 78 4.04 24.38 4.62
CA VAL A 78 3.53 23.60 3.48
C VAL A 78 2.76 24.52 2.56
N LYS A 79 3.13 24.55 1.29
CA LYS A 79 2.41 25.28 0.25
C LYS A 79 1.98 24.32 -0.84
N MET A 80 0.67 24.23 -1.05
CA MET A 80 0.06 23.45 -2.13
C MET A 80 -0.05 24.28 -3.40
N GLU A 81 0.33 23.69 -4.52
CA GLU A 81 0.19 24.26 -5.87
C GLU A 81 -0.30 23.17 -6.82
N GLN A 82 -0.91 23.53 -7.94
CA GLN A 82 -1.37 22.53 -8.91
C GLN A 82 -0.24 21.63 -9.44
N SER A 83 0.98 22.14 -9.47
CA SER A 83 2.16 21.38 -9.92
C SER A 83 2.77 20.50 -8.84
N GLY A 84 2.30 20.58 -7.60
CA GLY A 84 2.84 19.81 -6.48
C GLY A 84 2.82 20.54 -5.15
N VAL A 85 3.71 20.16 -4.25
CA VAL A 85 3.77 20.68 -2.87
C VAL A 85 5.19 21.14 -2.55
N SER A 86 5.33 22.36 -2.04
CA SER A 86 6.56 22.88 -1.48
C SER A 86 6.54 22.79 0.03
N ILE A 87 7.59 22.24 0.63
CA ILE A 87 7.78 22.08 2.07
C ILE A 87 9.08 22.81 2.45
N LYS A 88 9.03 23.61 3.52
CA LYS A 88 10.19 24.35 4.01
C LYS A 88 10.37 24.17 5.51
N GLU A 89 11.61 23.92 5.92
CA GLU A 89 12.06 23.90 7.31
C GLU A 89 11.24 23.01 8.24
N ALA A 90 10.75 21.85 7.77
CA ALA A 90 10.03 20.91 8.59
C ALA A 90 10.98 19.98 9.35
N ASP A 91 10.55 19.50 10.54
CA ASP A 91 11.22 18.47 11.33
C ASP A 91 10.79 17.09 10.86
N ALA A 92 9.52 16.97 10.50
CA ALA A 92 8.97 15.76 9.90
C ALA A 92 7.81 16.11 8.95
N VAL A 93 7.54 15.22 8.01
CA VAL A 93 6.44 15.34 7.04
C VAL A 93 5.67 14.04 6.99
N THR A 94 4.35 14.13 7.09
CA THR A 94 3.44 13.00 6.90
C THR A 94 2.57 13.25 5.68
N LEU A 95 2.53 12.28 4.77
CA LEU A 95 1.59 12.24 3.67
C LEU A 95 0.51 11.23 4.00
N ILE A 96 -0.74 11.61 3.77
CA ILE A 96 -1.91 10.72 3.87
C ILE A 96 -2.56 10.70 2.51
N VAL A 97 -2.67 9.49 1.94
CA VAL A 97 -3.15 9.28 0.57
C VAL A 97 -4.32 8.31 0.59
N ASP A 98 -5.41 8.68 -0.07
CA ASP A 98 -6.51 7.78 -0.41
C ASP A 98 -6.76 7.85 -1.92
N VAL A 99 -7.18 6.74 -2.49
CA VAL A 99 -7.60 6.65 -3.90
C VAL A 99 -8.86 5.82 -3.97
N ARG A 100 -9.92 6.37 -4.55
CA ARG A 100 -11.21 5.71 -4.72
C ARG A 100 -11.64 5.71 -6.18
N THR A 101 -12.48 4.73 -6.51
CA THR A 101 -13.07 4.60 -7.84
C THR A 101 -14.58 4.52 -7.77
N ASP A 102 -15.24 4.80 -8.88
CA ASP A 102 -16.69 4.67 -9.04
C ASP A 102 -17.17 3.21 -9.17
N TYR A 103 -16.25 2.24 -9.14
CA TYR A 103 -16.58 0.82 -9.28
C TYR A 103 -17.58 0.34 -8.23
N LYS A 104 -17.37 0.69 -6.95
CA LYS A 104 -18.21 0.24 -5.84
C LYS A 104 -19.26 1.28 -5.42
N SER A 105 -18.97 2.55 -5.59
CA SER A 105 -19.86 3.64 -5.13
C SER A 105 -19.77 4.85 -6.04
N PRO A 106 -20.90 5.43 -6.45
CA PRO A 106 -20.93 6.71 -7.16
C PRO A 106 -20.39 7.87 -6.30
N ASP A 107 -20.41 7.72 -4.97
CA ASP A 107 -19.96 8.75 -4.00
C ASP A 107 -18.47 8.67 -3.71
N TYR A 108 -17.68 8.00 -4.56
CA TYR A 108 -16.26 7.74 -4.36
C TYR A 108 -15.43 9.00 -4.05
N LYS A 109 -15.79 10.15 -4.62
CA LYS A 109 -15.12 11.44 -4.37
C LYS A 109 -15.31 11.93 -2.93
N THR A 110 -16.55 11.89 -2.45
CA THR A 110 -16.88 12.24 -1.06
C THR A 110 -16.19 11.28 -0.09
N LEU A 111 -16.25 9.98 -0.39
CA LEU A 111 -15.58 8.96 0.43
C LEU A 111 -14.06 9.14 0.48
N CYS A 112 -13.44 9.55 -0.63
CA CYS A 112 -12.01 9.85 -0.70
C CYS A 112 -11.66 11.08 0.16
N ALA A 113 -12.41 12.17 0.01
CA ALA A 113 -12.23 13.39 0.78
C ALA A 113 -12.37 13.14 2.29
N ASP A 114 -13.45 12.48 2.70
CA ASP A 114 -13.73 12.14 4.09
C ASP A 114 -12.66 11.21 4.70
N GLY A 115 -12.17 10.24 3.92
CA GLY A 115 -11.13 9.32 4.33
C GLY A 115 -9.84 10.03 4.69
N VAL A 116 -9.37 10.89 3.80
CA VAL A 116 -8.15 11.70 4.01
C VAL A 116 -8.34 12.67 5.17
N GLU A 117 -9.48 13.37 5.25
CA GLU A 117 -9.75 14.33 6.32
C GLU A 117 -9.77 13.66 7.70
N LYS A 118 -10.49 12.55 7.85
CA LYS A 118 -10.54 11.78 9.11
C LYS A 118 -9.17 11.24 9.52
N ALA A 119 -8.38 10.76 8.58
CA ALA A 119 -7.04 10.27 8.86
C ALA A 119 -6.07 11.43 9.19
N ALA A 120 -6.17 12.57 8.51
CA ALA A 120 -5.35 13.76 8.77
C ALA A 120 -5.63 14.42 10.13
N ALA A 121 -6.80 14.17 10.71
CA ALA A 121 -7.14 14.61 12.07
C ALA A 121 -6.46 13.80 13.17
N LYS A 122 -5.84 12.66 12.83
CA LYS A 122 -5.10 11.79 13.75
C LYS A 122 -3.60 12.10 13.70
N SER A 123 -2.92 11.88 14.81
CA SER A 123 -1.45 11.89 14.82
C SER A 123 -0.90 10.69 14.06
N TYR A 124 0.35 10.83 13.58
CA TYR A 124 1.06 9.71 12.96
C TYR A 124 1.12 8.46 13.85
N ASP A 125 1.36 8.66 15.15
CA ASP A 125 1.47 7.55 16.10
C ASP A 125 0.12 6.83 16.31
N GLU A 126 -1.00 7.55 16.33
CA GLU A 126 -2.34 6.93 16.38
C GLU A 126 -2.60 6.07 15.14
N LEU A 127 -2.32 6.57 13.95
CA LEU A 127 -2.45 5.83 12.69
C LEU A 127 -1.58 4.57 12.70
N LYS A 128 -0.31 4.71 13.11
CA LYS A 128 0.66 3.61 13.15
C LYS A 128 0.26 2.54 14.18
N GLN A 129 -0.17 2.94 15.37
CA GLN A 129 -0.60 1.99 16.42
C GLN A 129 -1.88 1.26 16.02
N ALA A 130 -2.85 1.95 15.41
CA ALA A 130 -4.06 1.32 14.87
C ALA A 130 -3.71 0.27 13.80
N HIS A 131 -2.83 0.63 12.86
CA HIS A 131 -2.33 -0.28 11.83
C HIS A 131 -1.64 -1.52 12.43
N ILE A 132 -0.69 -1.33 13.36
CA ILE A 132 0.05 -2.43 13.99
C ILE A 132 -0.91 -3.34 14.78
N LYS A 133 -1.84 -2.77 15.52
CA LYS A 133 -2.83 -3.52 16.29
C LYS A 133 -3.68 -4.39 15.39
N ASP A 134 -4.24 -3.81 14.32
CA ASP A 134 -5.04 -4.55 13.34
C ASP A 134 -4.25 -5.67 12.68
N TYR A 135 -3.09 -5.36 12.13
CA TYR A 135 -2.24 -6.33 11.44
C TYR A 135 -1.85 -7.50 12.36
N ASN A 136 -1.47 -7.22 13.60
CA ASN A 136 -1.05 -8.22 14.57
C ASN A 136 -2.17 -9.18 14.99
N THR A 137 -3.45 -8.79 14.87
CA THR A 137 -4.58 -9.70 15.15
C THR A 137 -4.59 -10.91 14.22
N LEU A 138 -4.08 -10.74 13.00
CA LEU A 138 -3.96 -11.80 12.00
C LEU A 138 -2.55 -12.40 11.97
N TYR A 139 -1.53 -11.56 11.91
CA TYR A 139 -0.15 -12.00 11.71
C TYR A 139 0.36 -12.86 12.86
N ASN A 140 0.09 -12.47 14.10
CA ASN A 140 0.61 -13.17 15.29
C ASN A 140 -0.06 -14.50 15.60
N ARG A 141 -1.10 -14.91 14.85
CA ARG A 141 -1.79 -16.20 15.06
C ARG A 141 -0.94 -17.41 14.72
N VAL A 142 0.07 -17.25 13.86
CA VAL A 142 0.95 -18.32 13.40
C VAL A 142 2.39 -17.86 13.38
N SER A 143 3.25 -18.67 13.98
CA SER A 143 4.69 -18.56 13.84
C SER A 143 5.28 -19.92 13.51
N ILE A 144 6.33 -19.94 12.69
CA ILE A 144 7.06 -21.15 12.34
C ILE A 144 8.55 -20.94 12.61
N HIS A 145 9.18 -21.93 13.22
CA HIS A 145 10.60 -21.90 13.56
C HIS A 145 11.23 -23.23 13.22
N PHE A 146 12.33 -23.21 12.50
CA PHE A 146 13.11 -24.37 12.12
C PHE A 146 14.50 -24.40 12.81
N GLY A 147 14.56 -23.92 14.05
CA GLY A 147 15.81 -23.80 14.81
C GLY A 147 16.40 -22.39 14.75
N GLN A 148 17.72 -22.30 14.91
CA GLN A 148 18.42 -21.01 14.89
C GLN A 148 18.50 -20.44 13.47
N ASP A 149 18.14 -19.18 13.31
CA ASP A 149 18.39 -18.42 12.07
C ASP A 149 19.75 -17.71 12.13
N ALA A 150 20.81 -18.47 11.81
CA ALA A 150 22.18 -17.94 11.81
C ALA A 150 22.40 -16.83 10.78
N ASN A 151 21.55 -16.75 9.75
CA ASN A 151 21.65 -15.81 8.65
C ASN A 151 20.72 -14.60 8.80
N ARG A 152 20.05 -14.43 9.94
CA ARG A 152 19.02 -13.38 10.16
C ARG A 152 19.51 -11.97 9.82
N ALA A 153 20.78 -11.65 10.08
CA ALA A 153 21.34 -10.34 9.81
C ALA A 153 21.79 -10.16 8.33
N MET A 154 21.75 -11.22 7.55
CA MET A 154 22.18 -11.20 6.15
C MET A 154 21.02 -10.69 5.26
N PRO A 155 21.30 -9.82 4.25
CA PRO A 155 20.31 -9.40 3.26
C PRO A 155 19.65 -10.59 2.55
N THR A 156 18.35 -10.49 2.31
CA THR A 156 17.55 -11.60 1.75
C THR A 156 18.00 -12.03 0.36
N ASP A 157 18.45 -11.11 -0.48
CA ASP A 157 18.99 -11.38 -1.81
C ASP A 157 20.28 -12.20 -1.75
N VAL A 158 21.13 -11.93 -0.76
CA VAL A 158 22.36 -12.70 -0.51
C VAL A 158 22.01 -14.10 -0.01
N ARG A 159 21.06 -14.23 0.93
CA ARG A 159 20.56 -15.53 1.41
C ARG A 159 19.98 -16.35 0.25
N TRP A 160 19.17 -15.74 -0.58
CA TRP A 160 18.57 -16.37 -1.77
C TRP A 160 19.62 -16.87 -2.78
N LYS A 161 20.68 -16.08 -3.02
CA LYS A 161 21.79 -16.51 -3.87
C LYS A 161 22.47 -17.75 -3.32
N GLN A 162 22.73 -17.81 -2.01
CA GLN A 162 23.34 -18.97 -1.36
C GLN A 162 22.47 -20.22 -1.48
N VAL A 163 21.13 -20.09 -1.35
CA VAL A 163 20.21 -21.23 -1.55
C VAL A 163 20.26 -21.73 -3.00
N LYS A 164 20.34 -20.84 -3.99
CA LYS A 164 20.55 -21.24 -5.39
C LYS A 164 21.86 -21.95 -5.63
N GLU A 165 22.87 -21.70 -4.82
CA GLU A 165 24.17 -22.37 -4.82
C GLU A 165 24.15 -23.71 -4.03
N GLY A 166 22.99 -24.14 -3.55
CA GLY A 166 22.80 -25.43 -2.86
C GLY A 166 22.97 -25.39 -1.34
N LYS A 167 23.07 -24.20 -0.72
CA LYS A 167 23.11 -24.08 0.75
C LYS A 167 21.71 -24.15 1.33
N THR A 168 21.59 -24.72 2.53
CA THR A 168 20.34 -24.75 3.29
C THR A 168 20.21 -23.47 4.13
N ASP A 169 19.02 -22.86 4.14
CA ASP A 169 18.70 -21.72 4.98
C ASP A 169 17.26 -21.82 5.52
N THR A 170 17.09 -22.53 6.62
CA THR A 170 15.81 -22.78 7.27
C THR A 170 15.16 -21.50 7.81
N GLY A 171 15.95 -20.48 8.16
CA GLY A 171 15.44 -19.17 8.55
C GLY A 171 14.81 -18.45 7.36
N LEU A 172 15.35 -18.62 6.14
CA LEU A 172 14.76 -18.08 4.92
C LEU A 172 13.44 -18.80 4.57
N ASP A 173 13.34 -20.11 4.81
CA ASP A 173 12.09 -20.85 4.61
C ASP A 173 10.98 -20.34 5.54
N ALA A 174 11.31 -20.12 6.82
CA ALA A 174 10.39 -19.52 7.79
C ALA A 174 9.95 -18.09 7.37
N LEU A 175 10.89 -17.28 6.91
CA LEU A 175 10.62 -15.93 6.40
C LEU A 175 9.71 -15.99 5.17
N PHE A 176 9.95 -16.90 4.24
CA PHE A 176 9.14 -17.06 3.03
C PHE A 176 7.70 -17.45 3.35
N PHE A 177 7.48 -18.37 4.29
CA PHE A 177 6.15 -18.69 4.78
C PHE A 177 5.43 -17.48 5.36
N GLN A 178 6.08 -16.72 6.23
CA GLN A 178 5.48 -15.53 6.84
C GLN A 178 5.27 -14.40 5.82
N TYR A 179 6.12 -14.32 4.79
CA TYR A 179 5.94 -13.36 3.71
C TYR A 179 4.71 -13.68 2.85
N GLY A 180 4.44 -14.97 2.59
CA GLY A 180 3.21 -15.39 1.93
C GLY A 180 1.96 -14.99 2.74
N ARG A 181 1.98 -15.19 4.07
CA ARG A 181 0.90 -14.72 4.95
C ARG A 181 0.75 -13.19 4.92
N TYR A 182 1.87 -12.45 4.92
CA TYR A 182 1.84 -11.00 4.77
C TYR A 182 1.16 -10.57 3.46
N LEU A 183 1.50 -11.19 2.34
CA LEU A 183 0.90 -10.88 1.04
C LEU A 183 -0.63 -11.13 1.06
N THR A 184 -1.08 -12.23 1.67
CA THR A 184 -2.50 -12.54 1.81
C THR A 184 -3.22 -11.49 2.67
N ILE A 185 -2.70 -11.18 3.86
CA ILE A 185 -3.28 -10.16 4.76
C ILE A 185 -3.35 -8.78 4.11
N ALA A 186 -2.32 -8.40 3.35
CA ALA A 186 -2.22 -7.10 2.71
C ALA A 186 -3.11 -6.97 1.45
N SER A 187 -3.48 -8.10 0.82
CA SER A 187 -4.24 -8.12 -0.43
C SER A 187 -5.72 -8.42 -0.26
N SER A 188 -6.12 -9.14 0.80
CA SER A 188 -7.49 -9.58 0.99
C SER A 188 -7.88 -9.57 2.46
N ARG A 189 -8.95 -8.87 2.75
CA ARG A 189 -9.53 -8.72 4.09
C ARG A 189 -11.05 -8.91 3.98
N GLU A 190 -11.69 -9.18 5.11
CA GLU A 190 -13.16 -9.31 5.18
C GLU A 190 -13.93 -8.15 4.52
N ASN A 191 -13.35 -6.95 4.57
CA ASN A 191 -13.93 -5.74 3.97
C ASN A 191 -13.41 -5.42 2.56
N SER A 192 -12.60 -6.28 1.96
CA SER A 192 -12.09 -6.07 0.59
C SER A 192 -13.24 -6.09 -0.42
N PRO A 193 -13.27 -5.15 -1.37
CA PRO A 193 -14.36 -5.08 -2.36
C PRO A 193 -14.30 -6.16 -3.42
N LEU A 194 -13.12 -6.72 -3.64
CA LEU A 194 -12.80 -7.69 -4.68
C LEU A 194 -11.77 -8.69 -4.15
N PRO A 195 -11.75 -9.93 -4.67
CA PRO A 195 -10.70 -10.90 -4.37
C PRO A 195 -9.34 -10.46 -4.93
N ILE A 196 -8.31 -11.20 -4.58
CA ILE A 196 -6.97 -11.01 -5.14
C ILE A 196 -7.01 -11.33 -6.64
N ALA A 197 -6.58 -10.39 -7.47
CA ALA A 197 -6.54 -10.56 -8.92
C ALA A 197 -5.45 -11.57 -9.35
N LEU A 198 -5.44 -11.95 -10.63
CA LEU A 198 -4.59 -12.98 -11.25
C LEU A 198 -3.13 -12.98 -10.77
N GLN A 199 -2.50 -11.81 -10.74
CA GLN A 199 -1.08 -11.64 -10.39
C GLN A 199 -0.88 -10.97 -9.02
N GLY A 200 -1.94 -10.84 -8.24
CA GLY A 200 -1.94 -10.05 -7.00
C GLY A 200 -1.80 -8.54 -7.25
N PHE A 201 -1.68 -7.78 -6.17
CA PHE A 201 -1.53 -6.32 -6.23
C PHE A 201 -0.06 -5.86 -6.24
N PHE A 202 0.88 -6.77 -5.98
CA PHE A 202 2.31 -6.50 -5.85
C PHE A 202 3.00 -6.69 -7.19
N ASN A 203 2.87 -5.73 -8.09
CA ASN A 203 3.50 -5.74 -9.42
C ASN A 203 4.03 -4.35 -9.77
N ASP A 204 4.83 -4.27 -10.82
CA ASP A 204 5.44 -3.03 -11.31
C ASP A 204 4.57 -2.30 -12.37
N ASN A 205 3.27 -2.53 -12.36
CA ASN A 205 2.28 -2.06 -13.33
C ASN A 205 2.39 -2.65 -14.75
N LYS A 206 3.35 -3.52 -15.03
CA LYS A 206 3.44 -4.18 -16.33
C LYS A 206 2.32 -5.17 -16.55
N ALA A 207 1.84 -5.80 -15.49
CA ALA A 207 0.72 -6.73 -15.53
C ALA A 207 -0.53 -6.14 -16.22
N CYS A 208 -0.82 -4.86 -15.98
CA CYS A 208 -1.95 -4.17 -16.58
C CYS A 208 -1.80 -3.90 -18.10
N ASN A 209 -0.62 -4.11 -18.65
CA ASN A 209 -0.33 -3.91 -20.06
C ASN A 209 -0.21 -5.25 -20.84
N MET A 210 -0.46 -6.38 -20.19
CA MET A 210 -0.50 -7.70 -20.82
C MET A 210 -1.89 -8.01 -21.38
N GLY A 211 -2.00 -8.96 -22.27
CA GLY A 211 -3.26 -9.29 -22.96
C GLY A 211 -4.41 -9.69 -22.05
N TRP A 212 -4.14 -10.29 -20.90
CA TRP A 212 -5.12 -10.65 -19.87
C TRP A 212 -5.26 -9.64 -18.73
N THR A 213 -4.55 -8.54 -18.76
CA THR A 213 -4.75 -7.33 -17.93
C THR A 213 -4.96 -7.55 -16.43
N ASN A 214 -4.40 -8.61 -15.87
CA ASN A 214 -4.56 -8.96 -14.44
C ASN A 214 -6.04 -9.21 -14.05
N ASP A 215 -6.83 -9.79 -14.93
CA ASP A 215 -8.23 -10.13 -14.71
C ASP A 215 -8.41 -11.34 -13.75
N TYR A 216 -9.67 -11.78 -13.53
CA TYR A 216 -9.97 -12.91 -12.66
C TYR A 216 -10.10 -14.20 -13.46
N HIS A 217 -9.14 -15.09 -13.26
CA HIS A 217 -9.20 -16.45 -13.75
C HIS A 217 -9.67 -17.38 -12.65
N LEU A 218 -10.92 -17.82 -12.74
CA LEU A 218 -11.54 -18.73 -11.77
C LEU A 218 -11.17 -20.20 -12.02
N ASP A 219 -10.49 -20.48 -13.11
CA ASP A 219 -9.90 -21.77 -13.41
C ASP A 219 -8.48 -21.83 -12.84
N ILE A 220 -8.37 -22.02 -11.56
CA ILE A 220 -7.20 -22.25 -10.70
C ILE A 220 -6.45 -20.99 -10.20
N ASN A 221 -6.29 -19.93 -10.98
CA ASN A 221 -5.42 -18.82 -10.56
C ASN A 221 -5.95 -18.08 -9.33
N THR A 222 -7.24 -17.75 -9.31
CA THR A 222 -7.85 -17.11 -8.16
C THR A 222 -7.84 -18.03 -6.95
N GLU A 223 -8.13 -19.32 -7.11
CA GLU A 223 -8.08 -20.30 -6.04
C GLU A 223 -6.67 -20.44 -5.46
N GLN A 224 -5.63 -20.45 -6.31
CA GLN A 224 -4.24 -20.54 -5.86
C GLN A 224 -3.83 -19.40 -4.94
N ASN A 225 -4.34 -18.19 -5.17
CA ASN A 225 -4.07 -17.05 -4.30
C ASN A 225 -4.57 -17.28 -2.85
N TYR A 226 -5.55 -18.16 -2.68
CA TYR A 226 -6.20 -18.42 -1.38
C TYR A 226 -5.89 -19.79 -0.76
N TRP A 227 -5.21 -20.69 -1.47
CA TRP A 227 -4.92 -22.04 -0.95
C TRP A 227 -4.21 -22.03 0.41
N ALA A 228 -3.33 -21.06 0.63
CA ALA A 228 -2.60 -20.93 1.87
C ALA A 228 -3.40 -20.25 3.00
N ALA A 229 -4.55 -19.63 2.72
CA ALA A 229 -5.26 -18.81 3.68
C ALA A 229 -5.75 -19.63 4.89
N ASN A 230 -6.42 -20.75 4.64
CA ASN A 230 -6.95 -21.60 5.72
C ASN A 230 -5.84 -22.26 6.55
N VAL A 231 -4.82 -22.85 5.89
CA VAL A 231 -3.69 -23.48 6.60
C VAL A 231 -2.80 -22.44 7.28
N GLY A 232 -2.81 -21.22 6.81
CA GLY A 232 -2.13 -20.07 7.39
C GLY A 232 -2.90 -19.36 8.50
N ASN A 233 -4.07 -19.91 8.94
CA ASN A 233 -4.97 -19.32 9.92
C ASN A 233 -5.41 -17.89 9.54
N LEU A 234 -5.83 -17.73 8.28
CA LEU A 234 -6.29 -16.48 7.65
C LEU A 234 -7.63 -16.70 6.92
N ALA A 235 -8.54 -17.48 7.50
CA ALA A 235 -9.82 -17.82 6.86
C ALA A 235 -10.66 -16.57 6.50
N GLU A 236 -10.54 -15.49 7.27
CA GLU A 236 -11.21 -14.21 7.02
C GLU A 236 -10.74 -13.51 5.75
N CYS A 237 -9.57 -13.92 5.23
CA CYS A 237 -9.05 -13.40 3.97
C CYS A 237 -9.68 -14.07 2.73
N ASN A 238 -10.54 -15.10 2.93
CA ASN A 238 -11.25 -15.80 1.84
C ASN A 238 -12.58 -15.11 1.47
N ALA A 239 -12.78 -13.86 1.80
CA ALA A 239 -14.04 -13.13 1.59
C ALA A 239 -14.37 -12.90 0.11
#